data_90398a63fb2ea2f7a8136d947fac4bdb
#
_entry.id   90398a63fb2ea2f7a8136d947fac4bdb
#
_cell.length_a   1.000
_cell.length_b   1.000
_cell.length_c   1.000
_cell.angle_alpha   90.00
_cell.angle_beta   90.00
_cell.angle_gamma   90.00
#
_symmetry.space_group_name_H-M   'P 1'
#
loop_
_entity.id
_entity.type
_entity.pdbx_description
1 polymer ?
#
loop_
_entity_poly.entity_id
_entity_poly.type
_entity_poly.pdbx_seq_one_letter_code
_entity_poly.pdbx_strand_id
1 'polypeptide(L)'
;MVDLQITLKEVAVYKALRDNVIDAKAPIYPGCGPDVSPSEIFDDVTYVDPDEESIDALLESDHNAFPTGIEDYVRKDHDLLIIRSPNCSALDMLKTLKSGGYIISNNWLGHAGELNKLKDEVELIGVINTARDNTAHYSTDLKNLFEEIENIEEFARLRPNAFKHLLGEMDMIALNGPFNFDVKTDELTNEKYEEYKQFMNINKNPCKRIADKYIFRKK
;
A
#
# COMPACT_ATOMS: atom_id res chain seq x y z
N MET A 1 6.75 10.87 -24.10
CA MET A 1 6.00 9.58 -24.09
C MET A 1 6.50 8.80 -22.90
N VAL A 2 5.60 8.46 -22.00
CA VAL A 2 5.89 7.66 -20.80
C VAL A 2 5.85 6.18 -21.18
N ASP A 3 6.87 5.41 -20.78
CA ASP A 3 6.90 3.97 -21.00
C ASP A 3 6.04 3.25 -19.94
N LEU A 4 5.15 2.36 -20.36
CA LEU A 4 4.39 1.52 -19.46
C LEU A 4 5.31 0.56 -18.70
N GLN A 5 5.01 0.35 -17.42
CA GLN A 5 5.84 -0.39 -16.50
C GLN A 5 5.17 -1.68 -16.03
N ILE A 6 5.93 -2.76 -15.99
CA ILE A 6 5.54 -4.02 -15.37
C ILE A 6 6.55 -4.36 -14.29
N THR A 7 6.09 -4.53 -13.06
CA THR A 7 6.91 -4.90 -11.92
C THR A 7 6.69 -6.37 -11.56
N LEU A 8 7.67 -7.24 -11.79
CA LEU A 8 7.56 -8.69 -11.55
C LEU A 8 7.11 -9.03 -10.12
N LYS A 9 7.55 -8.24 -9.13
CA LYS A 9 7.12 -8.39 -7.74
C LYS A 9 5.60 -8.15 -7.59
N GLU A 10 5.06 -7.13 -8.24
CA GLU A 10 3.63 -6.82 -8.19
C GLU A 10 2.81 -7.86 -8.96
N VAL A 11 3.29 -8.33 -10.11
CA VAL A 11 2.67 -9.44 -10.86
C VAL A 11 2.55 -10.69 -9.98
N ALA A 12 3.61 -11.06 -9.26
CA ALA A 12 3.57 -12.20 -8.33
C ALA A 12 2.56 -11.99 -7.19
N VAL A 13 2.44 -10.77 -6.68
CA VAL A 13 1.45 -10.40 -5.65
C VAL A 13 0.03 -10.56 -6.20
N TYR A 14 -0.27 -10.01 -7.39
CA TYR A 14 -1.60 -10.12 -8.00
C TYR A 14 -1.95 -11.56 -8.36
N LYS A 15 -0.96 -12.35 -8.79
CA LYS A 15 -1.14 -13.79 -8.99
C LYS A 15 -1.51 -14.51 -7.71
N ALA A 16 -0.80 -14.22 -6.60
CA ALA A 16 -1.12 -14.80 -5.29
C ALA A 16 -2.51 -14.38 -4.80
N LEU A 17 -2.93 -13.14 -5.05
CA LEU A 17 -4.26 -12.64 -4.74
C LEU A 17 -5.34 -13.41 -5.53
N ARG A 18 -5.15 -13.56 -6.85
CA ARG A 18 -6.08 -14.31 -7.71
C ARG A 18 -6.20 -15.75 -7.27
N ASP A 19 -5.09 -16.41 -7.02
CA ASP A 19 -5.05 -17.84 -6.74
C ASP A 19 -5.62 -18.19 -5.34
N ASN A 20 -5.66 -17.24 -4.39
CA ASN A 20 -6.08 -17.50 -2.99
C ASN A 20 -7.32 -16.73 -2.52
N VAL A 21 -7.69 -15.63 -3.18
CA VAL A 21 -8.72 -14.71 -2.65
C VAL A 21 -9.80 -14.42 -3.69
N ILE A 22 -9.46 -13.82 -4.83
CA ILE A 22 -10.42 -13.39 -5.85
C ILE A 22 -9.81 -13.39 -7.25
N ASP A 23 -10.51 -14.02 -8.19
CA ASP A 23 -10.34 -13.81 -9.63
C ASP A 23 -11.23 -12.63 -10.05
N ALA A 24 -10.70 -11.41 -9.90
CA ALA A 24 -11.44 -10.18 -10.12
C ALA A 24 -11.84 -10.00 -11.59
N LYS A 25 -13.06 -9.49 -11.82
CA LYS A 25 -13.62 -9.24 -13.17
C LYS A 25 -13.76 -7.77 -13.51
N ALA A 26 -13.69 -6.91 -12.53
CA ALA A 26 -13.77 -5.45 -12.69
C ALA A 26 -12.80 -4.76 -11.70
N PRO A 27 -11.48 -4.99 -11.78
CA PRO A 27 -10.52 -4.30 -10.94
C PRO A 27 -10.46 -2.80 -11.24
N ILE A 28 -10.18 -2.00 -10.21
CA ILE A 28 -9.85 -0.57 -10.35
C ILE A 28 -8.53 -0.25 -9.68
N TYR A 29 -7.70 0.55 -10.34
CA TYR A 29 -6.40 0.96 -9.87
C TYR A 29 -6.26 2.49 -9.91
N PRO A 30 -6.62 3.20 -8.83
CA PRO A 30 -6.43 4.64 -8.71
C PRO A 30 -4.98 5.01 -8.37
N GLY A 31 -4.51 6.13 -8.93
CA GLY A 31 -3.13 6.60 -8.76
C GLY A 31 -2.13 5.60 -9.35
N CYS A 32 -2.45 5.08 -10.52
CA CYS A 32 -1.71 4.00 -11.18
C CYS A 32 -0.38 4.47 -11.78
N GLY A 33 -0.29 5.76 -12.19
CA GLY A 33 0.80 6.20 -13.06
C GLY A 33 0.91 5.29 -14.30
N PRO A 34 2.12 4.97 -14.76
CA PRO A 34 2.33 4.10 -15.92
C PRO A 34 2.35 2.59 -15.57
N ASP A 35 2.00 2.16 -14.35
CA ASP A 35 2.08 0.75 -13.92
C ASP A 35 0.91 -0.08 -14.44
N VAL A 36 1.20 -1.04 -15.31
CA VAL A 36 0.22 -1.99 -15.88
C VAL A 36 0.37 -3.41 -15.31
N SER A 37 1.12 -3.61 -14.25
CA SER A 37 1.33 -4.92 -13.62
C SER A 37 0.03 -5.69 -13.32
N PRO A 38 -1.10 -5.06 -12.92
CA PRO A 38 -2.36 -5.77 -12.71
C PRO A 38 -2.90 -6.44 -13.98
N SER A 39 -2.70 -5.84 -15.16
CA SER A 39 -3.20 -6.39 -16.44
C SER A 39 -2.49 -7.66 -16.89
N GLU A 40 -1.36 -8.02 -16.28
CA GLU A 40 -0.72 -9.33 -16.47
C GLU A 40 -1.52 -10.48 -15.83
N ILE A 41 -2.47 -10.17 -14.93
CA ILE A 41 -3.18 -11.16 -14.11
C ILE A 41 -4.69 -11.06 -14.26
N PHE A 42 -5.22 -9.84 -14.38
CA PHE A 42 -6.66 -9.58 -14.47
C PHE A 42 -7.01 -8.98 -15.82
N ASP A 43 -8.12 -9.42 -16.39
CA ASP A 43 -8.74 -8.77 -17.52
C ASP A 43 -9.46 -7.47 -17.08
N ASP A 44 -9.76 -6.58 -17.99
CA ASP A 44 -10.62 -5.39 -17.80
C ASP A 44 -10.25 -4.47 -16.62
N VAL A 45 -8.95 -4.32 -16.34
CA VAL A 45 -8.49 -3.38 -15.31
C VAL A 45 -8.83 -1.96 -15.70
N THR A 46 -9.50 -1.23 -14.79
CA THR A 46 -9.77 0.20 -14.94
C THR A 46 -8.68 1.00 -14.25
N TYR A 47 -7.98 1.84 -15.00
CA TYR A 47 -6.93 2.74 -14.52
C TYR A 47 -7.48 4.15 -14.33
N VAL A 48 -7.20 4.78 -13.20
CA VAL A 48 -7.68 6.13 -12.89
C VAL A 48 -6.52 6.95 -12.33
N ASP A 49 -6.11 7.99 -13.05
CA ASP A 49 -5.01 8.87 -12.61
C ASP A 49 -5.21 10.28 -13.18
N PRO A 50 -4.96 11.35 -12.42
CA PRO A 50 -4.98 12.71 -12.95
C PRO A 50 -3.77 13.06 -13.85
N ASP A 51 -2.74 12.19 -13.91
CA ASP A 51 -1.57 12.37 -14.76
C ASP A 51 -1.90 12.02 -16.22
N GLU A 52 -2.15 13.04 -17.03
CA GLU A 52 -2.54 12.89 -18.43
C GLU A 52 -1.49 12.12 -19.26
N GLU A 53 -0.19 12.31 -19.02
CA GLU A 53 0.85 11.61 -19.79
C GLU A 53 0.83 10.10 -19.59
N SER A 54 0.61 9.65 -18.34
CA SER A 54 0.46 8.23 -18.01
C SER A 54 -0.84 7.66 -18.60
N ILE A 55 -1.94 8.42 -18.53
CA ILE A 55 -3.23 7.97 -19.07
C ILE A 55 -3.21 7.89 -20.61
N ASP A 56 -2.60 8.85 -21.29
CA ASP A 56 -2.44 8.79 -22.74
C ASP A 56 -1.65 7.53 -23.17
N ALA A 57 -0.56 7.22 -22.50
CA ALA A 57 0.22 6.00 -22.76
C ALA A 57 -0.61 4.71 -22.53
N LEU A 58 -1.47 4.69 -21.50
CA LEU A 58 -2.39 3.59 -21.23
C LEU A 58 -3.44 3.45 -22.33
N LEU A 59 -4.06 4.54 -22.77
CA LEU A 59 -5.05 4.56 -23.85
C LEU A 59 -4.46 4.15 -25.19
N GLU A 60 -3.25 4.61 -25.53
CA GLU A 60 -2.51 4.20 -26.73
C GLU A 60 -2.20 2.70 -26.75
N SER A 61 -2.19 2.05 -25.58
CA SER A 61 -1.97 0.61 -25.41
C SER A 61 -3.26 -0.18 -25.16
N ASP A 62 -4.41 0.36 -25.55
CA ASP A 62 -5.75 -0.25 -25.44
C ASP A 62 -6.19 -0.59 -23.99
N HIS A 63 -5.61 0.07 -22.97
CA HIS A 63 -6.09 -0.06 -21.60
C HIS A 63 -7.32 0.84 -21.34
N ASN A 64 -8.20 0.39 -20.44
CA ASN A 64 -9.35 1.16 -19.98
C ASN A 64 -8.92 2.19 -18.93
N ALA A 65 -8.64 3.42 -19.35
CA ALA A 65 -8.03 4.44 -18.52
C ALA A 65 -8.81 5.77 -18.53
N PHE A 66 -8.78 6.50 -17.42
CA PHE A 66 -9.53 7.75 -17.20
C PHE A 66 -8.61 8.83 -16.61
N PRO A 67 -8.47 10.00 -17.28
CA PRO A 67 -7.67 11.15 -16.82
C PRO A 67 -8.42 11.95 -15.76
N THR A 68 -8.59 11.39 -14.56
CA THR A 68 -9.37 12.03 -13.49
C THR A 68 -8.86 11.58 -12.12
N GLY A 69 -9.11 12.39 -11.10
CA GLY A 69 -8.97 11.95 -9.71
C GLY A 69 -10.04 10.94 -9.33
N ILE A 70 -9.74 10.07 -8.38
CA ILE A 70 -10.69 9.04 -7.93
C ILE A 70 -11.93 9.63 -7.28
N GLU A 71 -11.84 10.82 -6.72
CA GLU A 71 -12.95 11.59 -6.12
C GLU A 71 -14.02 11.98 -7.14
N ASP A 72 -13.62 12.19 -8.40
CA ASP A 72 -14.50 12.56 -9.52
C ASP A 72 -14.93 11.34 -10.36
N TYR A 73 -14.37 10.18 -10.08
CA TYR A 73 -14.73 8.94 -10.76
C TYR A 73 -16.05 8.36 -10.22
N VAL A 74 -17.03 8.15 -11.10
CA VAL A 74 -18.43 7.92 -10.66
C VAL A 74 -18.91 6.48 -10.62
N ARG A 75 -18.18 5.52 -11.24
CA ARG A 75 -18.61 4.11 -11.24
C ARG A 75 -18.35 3.44 -9.88
N LYS A 76 -19.26 2.52 -9.49
CA LYS A 76 -19.28 1.91 -8.14
C LYS A 76 -19.46 0.39 -8.17
N ASP A 77 -19.13 -0.24 -9.28
CA ASP A 77 -19.39 -1.67 -9.52
C ASP A 77 -18.13 -2.53 -9.54
N HIS A 78 -16.99 -1.95 -9.16
CA HIS A 78 -15.72 -2.67 -9.11
C HIS A 78 -15.71 -3.74 -8.02
N ASP A 79 -15.04 -4.87 -8.27
CA ASP A 79 -14.94 -5.99 -7.34
C ASP A 79 -13.56 -6.11 -6.67
N LEU A 80 -12.55 -5.43 -7.20
CA LEU A 80 -11.23 -5.31 -6.61
C LEU A 80 -10.73 -3.86 -6.70
N LEU A 81 -10.32 -3.31 -5.57
CA LEU A 81 -9.66 -2.01 -5.46
C LEU A 81 -8.17 -2.23 -5.15
N ILE A 82 -7.31 -1.70 -6.02
CA ILE A 82 -5.85 -1.77 -5.90
C ILE A 82 -5.33 -0.44 -5.38
N ILE A 83 -4.81 -0.41 -4.14
CA ILE A 83 -4.26 0.79 -3.50
C ILE A 83 -2.75 0.63 -3.36
N ARG A 84 -1.99 1.29 -4.22
CA ARG A 84 -0.52 1.20 -4.17
C ARG A 84 0.18 2.45 -3.64
N SER A 85 -0.40 3.57 -3.60
CA SER A 85 0.07 4.83 -2.97
C SER A 85 -0.53 6.06 -3.66
N PRO A 86 -1.81 6.07 -3.96
CA PRO A 86 -2.47 7.26 -4.48
C PRO A 86 -2.44 8.37 -3.42
N ASN A 87 -2.49 9.62 -3.87
CA ASN A 87 -2.52 10.78 -2.97
C ASN A 87 -3.97 11.18 -2.63
N CYS A 88 -4.79 10.22 -2.23
CA CYS A 88 -6.18 10.43 -1.81
C CYS A 88 -6.54 9.51 -0.64
N SER A 89 -7.68 9.72 0.02
CA SER A 89 -8.08 8.92 1.17
C SER A 89 -8.59 7.52 0.77
N ALA A 90 -8.38 6.52 1.63
CA ALA A 90 -8.94 5.20 1.43
C ALA A 90 -10.47 5.23 1.40
N LEU A 91 -11.11 6.13 2.15
CA LEU A 91 -12.56 6.27 2.20
C LEU A 91 -13.16 6.72 0.86
N ASP A 92 -12.48 7.63 0.14
CA ASP A 92 -12.94 8.07 -1.18
C ASP A 92 -12.83 6.94 -2.20
N MET A 93 -11.75 6.18 -2.17
CA MET A 93 -11.55 5.02 -3.03
C MET A 93 -12.59 3.91 -2.76
N LEU A 94 -12.99 3.69 -1.49
CA LEU A 94 -14.00 2.68 -1.13
C LEU A 94 -15.36 2.92 -1.80
N LYS A 95 -15.67 4.15 -2.21
CA LYS A 95 -16.93 4.49 -2.90
C LYS A 95 -17.06 3.81 -4.26
N THR A 96 -15.94 3.44 -4.91
CA THR A 96 -15.92 2.77 -6.21
C THR A 96 -16.16 1.27 -6.14
N LEU A 97 -16.01 0.70 -4.95
CA LEU A 97 -16.07 -0.75 -4.73
C LEU A 97 -17.49 -1.18 -4.34
N LYS A 98 -17.99 -2.24 -4.96
CA LYS A 98 -19.27 -2.86 -4.55
C LYS A 98 -19.17 -3.53 -3.18
N SER A 99 -20.30 -3.73 -2.49
CA SER A 99 -20.34 -4.53 -1.27
C SER A 99 -19.84 -5.95 -1.53
N GLY A 100 -19.07 -6.51 -0.60
CA GLY A 100 -18.42 -7.81 -0.75
C GLY A 100 -17.17 -7.79 -1.64
N GLY A 101 -16.82 -6.66 -2.25
CA GLY A 101 -15.61 -6.49 -3.04
C GLY A 101 -14.35 -6.50 -2.18
N TYR A 102 -13.20 -6.68 -2.81
CA TYR A 102 -11.92 -6.85 -2.15
C TYR A 102 -11.01 -5.64 -2.36
N ILE A 103 -10.09 -5.44 -1.42
CA ILE A 103 -9.11 -4.37 -1.46
C ILE A 103 -7.74 -4.99 -1.25
N ILE A 104 -6.78 -4.67 -2.11
CA ILE A 104 -5.37 -4.91 -1.87
C ILE A 104 -4.67 -3.58 -1.65
N SER A 105 -4.01 -3.41 -0.51
CA SER A 105 -3.33 -2.16 -0.16
C SER A 105 -1.94 -2.43 0.40
N ASN A 106 -0.97 -1.61 0.01
CA ASN A 106 0.23 -1.45 0.82
C ASN A 106 -0.04 -0.48 1.98
N ASN A 107 0.93 -0.31 2.88
CA ASN A 107 0.85 0.70 3.95
C ASN A 107 1.90 1.79 3.76
N TRP A 108 2.33 2.04 2.53
CA TRP A 108 3.41 2.99 2.25
C TRP A 108 3.03 4.44 2.61
N LEU A 109 1.82 4.87 2.22
CA LEU A 109 1.23 6.16 2.62
C LEU A 109 0.20 6.04 3.76
N GLY A 110 0.09 4.86 4.40
CA GLY A 110 -0.79 4.63 5.54
C GLY A 110 -2.19 4.14 5.19
N HIS A 111 -2.51 3.88 3.92
CA HIS A 111 -3.85 3.47 3.50
C HIS A 111 -4.34 2.18 4.18
N ALA A 112 -3.47 1.17 4.36
CA ALA A 112 -3.87 -0.03 5.09
C ALA A 112 -4.17 0.26 6.57
N GLY A 113 -3.45 1.20 7.19
CA GLY A 113 -3.76 1.69 8.54
C GLY A 113 -5.08 2.44 8.61
N GLU A 114 -5.38 3.27 7.59
CA GLU A 114 -6.66 3.97 7.46
C GLU A 114 -7.80 2.97 7.32
N LEU A 115 -7.69 2.00 6.38
CA LEU A 115 -8.67 0.93 6.21
C LEU A 115 -8.89 0.13 7.50
N ASN A 116 -7.82 -0.20 8.23
CA ASN A 116 -7.95 -0.93 9.50
C ASN A 116 -8.71 -0.17 10.58
N LYS A 117 -8.84 1.16 10.49
CA LYS A 117 -9.68 1.98 11.38
C LYS A 117 -11.17 1.95 10.98
N LEU A 118 -11.48 1.66 9.72
CA LEU A 118 -12.83 1.60 9.16
C LEU A 118 -13.48 0.22 9.38
N LYS A 119 -13.46 -0.30 10.61
CA LYS A 119 -13.90 -1.67 10.95
C LYS A 119 -15.37 -1.94 10.65
N ASP A 120 -16.19 -0.91 10.55
CA ASP A 120 -17.62 -1.04 10.19
C ASP A 120 -17.81 -1.19 8.67
N GLU A 121 -16.88 -0.69 7.87
CA GLU A 121 -16.91 -0.69 6.41
C GLU A 121 -16.15 -1.86 5.79
N VAL A 122 -15.03 -2.26 6.40
CA VAL A 122 -14.13 -3.29 5.87
C VAL A 122 -13.65 -4.26 6.93
N GLU A 123 -13.25 -5.44 6.49
CA GLU A 123 -12.64 -6.48 7.31
C GLU A 123 -11.27 -6.86 6.73
N LEU A 124 -10.22 -6.85 7.55
CA LEU A 124 -8.92 -7.40 7.17
C LEU A 124 -9.01 -8.93 7.16
N ILE A 125 -8.75 -9.56 6.01
CA ILE A 125 -8.91 -10.99 5.81
C ILE A 125 -7.60 -11.75 5.54
N GLY A 126 -6.54 -11.04 5.19
CA GLY A 126 -5.26 -11.66 4.87
C GLY A 126 -4.16 -10.65 4.57
N VAL A 127 -2.98 -11.18 4.34
CA VAL A 127 -1.80 -10.44 3.89
C VAL A 127 -1.06 -11.21 2.81
N ILE A 128 -0.29 -10.49 1.98
CA ILE A 128 0.67 -11.09 1.06
C ILE A 128 2.05 -10.53 1.39
N ASN A 129 3.02 -11.42 1.52
CA ASN A 129 4.42 -11.09 1.67
C ASN A 129 5.22 -11.65 0.49
N THR A 130 6.23 -10.94 0.07
CA THR A 130 7.06 -11.29 -1.07
C THR A 130 8.47 -11.65 -0.61
N ALA A 131 8.97 -12.79 -1.02
CA ALA A 131 10.36 -13.19 -0.81
C ALA A 131 11.32 -12.46 -1.77
N ARG A 132 12.62 -12.59 -1.55
CA ARG A 132 13.66 -11.93 -2.37
C ARG A 132 13.69 -12.39 -3.82
N ASP A 133 13.20 -13.60 -4.09
CA ASP A 133 13.07 -14.20 -5.43
C ASP A 133 11.77 -13.81 -6.15
N ASN A 134 11.04 -12.84 -5.60
CA ASN A 134 9.70 -12.39 -6.02
C ASN A 134 8.58 -13.43 -5.82
N THR A 135 8.80 -14.52 -5.10
CA THR A 135 7.71 -15.43 -4.73
C THR A 135 6.79 -14.74 -3.72
N ALA A 136 5.49 -14.70 -4.02
CA ALA A 136 4.48 -14.09 -3.17
C ALA A 136 3.67 -15.15 -2.41
N HIS A 137 3.49 -14.95 -1.12
CA HIS A 137 2.81 -15.88 -0.22
C HIS A 137 1.63 -15.19 0.46
N TYR A 138 0.42 -15.72 0.25
CA TYR A 138 -0.77 -15.33 0.98
C TYR A 138 -0.81 -15.99 2.36
N SER A 139 -1.28 -15.24 3.37
CA SER A 139 -1.46 -15.74 4.73
C SER A 139 -2.68 -15.12 5.40
N THR A 140 -3.42 -15.93 6.16
CA THR A 140 -4.50 -15.49 7.05
C THR A 140 -4.03 -15.28 8.49
N ASP A 141 -2.73 -15.42 8.77
CA ASP A 141 -2.18 -15.04 10.06
C ASP A 141 -2.10 -13.51 10.17
N LEU A 142 -3.04 -12.93 10.91
CA LEU A 142 -3.18 -11.49 11.12
C LEU A 142 -2.62 -11.00 12.45
N LYS A 143 -1.96 -11.90 13.21
CA LYS A 143 -1.46 -11.62 14.55
C LYS A 143 -0.42 -10.49 14.53
N ASN A 144 -0.53 -9.55 15.43
CA ASN A 144 0.37 -8.41 15.65
C ASN A 144 0.45 -7.41 14.45
N LEU A 145 -0.42 -7.54 13.45
CA LEU A 145 -0.59 -6.53 12.41
C LEU A 145 -1.28 -5.30 13.03
N PHE A 146 -0.79 -4.10 12.71
CA PHE A 146 -1.27 -2.83 13.25
C PHE A 146 -1.18 -2.68 14.79
N GLU A 147 -0.52 -3.59 15.47
CA GLU A 147 -0.18 -3.46 16.88
C GLU A 147 1.03 -2.53 17.03
N GLU A 148 0.86 -1.48 17.81
CA GLU A 148 1.91 -0.46 17.98
C GLU A 148 3.13 -1.02 18.73
N ILE A 149 4.31 -0.55 18.35
CA ILE A 149 5.54 -0.72 19.11
C ILE A 149 5.52 0.31 20.25
N GLU A 150 5.60 -0.15 21.48
CA GLU A 150 5.34 0.67 22.65
C GLU A 150 6.51 1.57 23.05
N ASN A 151 7.75 1.10 22.84
CA ASN A 151 8.94 1.81 23.27
C ASN A 151 10.12 1.61 22.32
N ILE A 152 11.21 2.37 22.60
CA ILE A 152 12.38 2.40 21.73
C ILE A 152 13.17 1.08 21.72
N GLU A 153 13.20 0.34 22.84
CA GLU A 153 13.91 -0.95 22.92
C GLU A 153 13.19 -2.00 22.06
N GLU A 154 11.86 -2.04 22.10
CA GLU A 154 11.06 -2.89 21.26
C GLU A 154 11.21 -2.48 19.78
N PHE A 155 11.27 -1.17 19.48
CA PHE A 155 11.50 -0.65 18.14
C PHE A 155 12.88 -1.09 17.60
N ALA A 156 13.95 -0.93 18.36
CA ALA A 156 15.30 -1.36 17.99
C ALA A 156 15.35 -2.86 17.68
N ARG A 157 14.68 -3.67 18.50
CA ARG A 157 14.62 -5.13 18.32
C ARG A 157 13.83 -5.56 17.09
N LEU A 158 12.66 -4.95 16.85
CA LEU A 158 11.74 -5.35 15.77
C LEU A 158 12.04 -4.65 14.43
N ARG A 159 12.70 -3.50 14.46
CA ARG A 159 12.99 -2.66 13.30
C ARG A 159 14.46 -2.21 13.26
N PRO A 160 15.42 -3.13 13.28
CA PRO A 160 16.84 -2.77 13.44
C PRO A 160 17.37 -1.82 12.35
N ASN A 161 16.88 -1.94 11.11
CA ASN A 161 17.30 -1.03 10.03
C ASN A 161 16.68 0.36 10.19
N ALA A 162 15.39 0.44 10.54
CA ALA A 162 14.73 1.72 10.80
C ALA A 162 15.32 2.39 12.06
N PHE A 163 15.72 1.58 13.05
CA PHE A 163 16.42 2.06 14.25
C PHE A 163 17.79 2.64 13.92
N LYS A 164 18.60 1.95 13.09
CA LYS A 164 19.90 2.48 12.62
C LYS A 164 19.76 3.77 11.84
N HIS A 165 18.68 3.89 11.07
CA HIS A 165 18.37 5.13 10.37
C HIS A 165 18.00 6.26 11.35
N LEU A 166 17.20 5.98 12.37
CA LEU A 166 16.89 6.94 13.42
C LEU A 166 18.16 7.43 14.13
N LEU A 167 19.21 6.60 14.19
CA LEU A 167 20.54 6.94 14.69
C LEU A 167 21.42 7.73 13.71
N GLY A 168 20.97 8.00 12.48
CA GLY A 168 21.81 8.62 11.45
C GLY A 168 22.88 7.68 10.86
N GLU A 169 22.84 6.38 11.17
CA GLU A 169 23.81 5.40 10.68
C GLU A 169 23.55 4.89 9.27
N MET A 170 22.40 5.22 8.68
CA MET A 170 22.01 4.82 7.32
C MET A 170 21.26 5.93 6.59
N ASP A 171 21.72 6.26 5.38
CA ASP A 171 20.96 7.13 4.48
C ASP A 171 19.67 6.43 4.02
N MET A 172 18.53 7.01 4.32
CA MET A 172 17.24 6.55 3.78
C MET A 172 16.99 7.15 2.40
N ILE A 173 17.65 6.63 1.40
CA ILE A 173 17.34 6.93 -0.01
C ILE A 173 15.96 6.38 -0.42
N ALA A 174 15.36 5.52 0.38
CA ALA A 174 14.15 4.76 0.03
C ALA A 174 12.84 5.24 0.67
N LEU A 175 12.84 6.27 1.51
CA LEU A 175 11.61 6.83 2.10
C LEU A 175 11.59 8.34 1.85
N ASN A 176 10.93 8.75 0.80
CA ASN A 176 10.60 10.11 0.38
C ASN A 176 10.84 11.22 1.40
N GLY A 177 12.05 11.76 1.45
CA GLY A 177 12.36 12.98 2.17
C GLY A 177 13.68 12.95 2.94
N PRO A 178 14.43 14.05 3.00
CA PRO A 178 15.66 14.15 3.74
C PRO A 178 15.35 14.30 5.24
N PHE A 179 15.32 13.20 5.97
CA PHE A 179 15.24 13.22 7.42
C PHE A 179 16.62 12.96 7.99
N ASN A 180 17.32 14.04 8.28
CA ASN A 180 18.51 14.02 9.10
C ASN A 180 18.07 14.09 10.56
N PHE A 181 17.86 12.94 11.20
CA PHE A 181 17.90 12.87 12.63
C PHE A 181 19.35 12.61 13.03
N ASP A 182 20.12 13.66 13.24
CA ASP A 182 21.46 13.61 13.83
C ASP A 182 21.32 13.27 15.32
N VAL A 183 20.98 12.02 15.63
CA VAL A 183 20.81 11.53 16.99
C VAL A 183 21.93 10.54 17.30
N LYS A 184 22.80 10.90 18.23
CA LYS A 184 23.81 9.96 18.76
C LYS A 184 23.11 8.88 19.59
N THR A 185 23.69 7.67 19.60
CA THR A 185 23.12 6.46 20.24
C THR A 185 22.76 6.65 21.72
N ASP A 186 23.48 7.51 22.41
CA ASP A 186 23.32 7.87 23.82
C ASP A 186 22.22 8.93 24.09
N GLU A 187 21.69 9.54 23.04
CA GLU A 187 20.62 10.55 23.10
C GLU A 187 19.22 9.98 22.77
N LEU A 188 19.13 8.69 22.44
CA LEU A 188 17.86 8.05 22.12
C LEU A 188 17.05 7.76 23.37
N THR A 189 16.13 8.66 23.65
CA THR A 189 15.15 8.55 24.72
C THR A 189 13.80 8.11 24.20
N ASN A 190 12.90 7.64 25.08
CA ASN A 190 11.52 7.39 24.74
C ASN A 190 10.82 8.66 24.24
N GLU A 191 11.24 9.86 24.67
CA GLU A 191 10.75 11.14 24.17
C GLU A 191 11.06 11.33 22.67
N LYS A 192 12.29 11.06 22.25
CA LYS A 192 12.68 11.06 20.83
C LYS A 192 11.95 10.00 20.01
N TYR A 193 11.65 8.85 20.61
CA TYR A 193 10.83 7.84 19.97
C TYR A 193 9.38 8.28 19.79
N GLU A 194 8.81 9.02 20.76
CA GLU A 194 7.50 9.63 20.63
C GLU A 194 7.48 10.71 19.53
N GLU A 195 8.51 11.56 19.44
CA GLU A 195 8.67 12.51 18.33
C GLU A 195 8.73 11.79 16.98
N TYR A 196 9.50 10.72 16.88
CA TYR A 196 9.55 9.88 15.68
C TYR A 196 8.20 9.24 15.36
N LYS A 197 7.49 8.73 16.37
CA LYS A 197 6.13 8.22 16.17
C LYS A 197 5.19 9.31 15.67
N GLN A 198 5.22 10.50 16.24
CA GLN A 198 4.41 11.63 15.79
C GLN A 198 4.74 12.01 14.35
N PHE A 199 6.00 12.03 14.01
CA PHE A 199 6.47 12.30 12.65
C PHE A 199 6.02 11.21 11.65
N MET A 200 6.16 9.93 12.00
CA MET A 200 5.68 8.80 11.19
C MET A 200 4.16 8.73 11.18
N ASN A 201 3.49 9.42 12.11
CA ASN A 201 2.11 9.19 12.50
C ASN A 201 1.09 10.00 11.73
N ILE A 202 1.49 10.64 10.65
CA ILE A 202 0.36 11.08 9.84
C ILE A 202 -0.41 9.86 9.34
N ASN A 203 0.20 8.68 9.15
CA ASN A 203 -0.53 7.44 8.86
C ASN A 203 0.28 6.13 9.05
N LYS A 204 1.47 6.16 9.67
CA LYS A 204 2.39 5.01 9.70
C LYS A 204 2.92 4.71 11.09
N ASN A 205 2.03 4.41 12.05
CA ASN A 205 2.51 3.93 13.35
C ASN A 205 3.49 2.77 13.14
N PRO A 206 4.65 2.79 13.79
CA PRO A 206 5.56 1.66 13.76
C PRO A 206 4.84 0.45 14.37
N CYS A 207 4.47 -0.51 13.53
CA CYS A 207 3.75 -1.70 13.95
C CYS A 207 4.71 -2.84 14.23
N LYS A 208 4.37 -3.72 15.19
CA LYS A 208 5.15 -4.91 15.56
C LYS A 208 5.38 -5.83 14.37
N ARG A 209 4.39 -5.98 13.51
CA ARG A 209 4.47 -6.72 12.25
C ARG A 209 3.96 -5.88 11.08
N ILE A 210 4.67 -5.93 9.97
CA ILE A 210 4.25 -5.34 8.70
C ILE A 210 4.16 -6.43 7.64
N ALA A 211 3.29 -6.20 6.64
CA ALA A 211 3.18 -7.01 5.44
C ALA A 211 3.44 -6.15 4.20
N ASP A 212 3.82 -6.77 3.08
CA ASP A 212 3.98 -6.06 1.81
C ASP A 212 2.62 -5.56 1.32
N LYS A 213 1.58 -6.39 1.45
CA LYS A 213 0.20 -6.05 1.10
C LYS A 213 -0.78 -6.58 2.15
N TYR A 214 -1.83 -5.81 2.36
CA TYR A 214 -2.95 -6.11 3.23
C TYR A 214 -4.19 -6.31 2.39
N ILE A 215 -4.95 -7.37 2.68
CA ILE A 215 -6.15 -7.73 1.93
C ILE A 215 -7.36 -7.50 2.82
N PHE A 216 -8.24 -6.61 2.36
CA PHE A 216 -9.50 -6.34 3.04
C PHE A 216 -10.68 -6.78 2.18
N ARG A 217 -11.83 -6.98 2.81
CA ARG A 217 -13.12 -7.20 2.17
C ARG A 217 -14.08 -6.10 2.61
N LYS A 218 -14.76 -5.46 1.67
CA LYS A 218 -15.83 -4.50 1.95
C LYS A 218 -17.07 -5.25 2.46
N LYS A 219 -17.65 -4.76 3.53
CA LYS A 219 -18.87 -5.33 4.13
C LYS A 219 -20.14 -4.95 3.34
#